data_eef9adf26c07b3c0d3c102abc4ae288e
#
_entry.id   eef9adf26c07b3c0d3c102abc4ae288e
#
_cell.length_a   1.000
_cell.length_b   1.000
_cell.length_c   1.000
_cell.angle_alpha   90.00
_cell.angle_beta   90.00
_cell.angle_gamma   90.00
#
_symmetry.space_group_name_H-M   'P 1'
#
loop_
_entity.id
_entity.type
_entity.pdbx_description
1 polymer ?
#
loop_
_entity_poly.entity_id
_entity_poly.type
_entity_poly.pdbx_seq_one_letter_code
_entity_poly.pdbx_strand_id
1 'polypeptide(L)'
;RSIRRYVRALKEEVASAQMRYYEPILDDVPGVQCQVDPGELRGVLIGGEERILHFVVFVLSFSRLMYVGLAFRPLDTQTFIQLHDEALRYFGGLPEECVYDQTKLVVINEQYRELTLNQRFHEYATTAGFRIHACEGYDPESKGKVEAGVKYVKQDCLYGEVFRDQEHVRQHVQ
;
A
#
# COMPACT_ATOMS: atom_id res chain seq x y z
N ARG A 1 0.77 47.27 9.13
CA ARG A 1 0.83 46.10 8.19
C ARG A 1 0.81 44.82 9.03
N SER A 2 -0.15 43.90 8.77
CA SER A 2 -0.35 42.71 9.58
C SER A 2 0.80 41.71 9.39
N ILE A 3 1.32 41.16 10.48
CA ILE A 3 2.34 40.09 10.51
C ILE A 3 1.94 38.93 9.60
N ARG A 4 0.66 38.58 9.54
CA ARG A 4 0.13 37.51 8.64
C ARG A 4 0.41 37.80 7.16
N ARG A 5 0.33 39.08 6.74
CA ARG A 5 0.57 39.48 5.35
C ARG A 5 2.06 39.41 5.00
N TYR A 6 2.92 39.71 5.95
CA TYR A 6 4.38 39.59 5.80
C TYR A 6 4.84 38.14 5.73
N VAL A 7 4.32 37.27 6.63
CA VAL A 7 4.61 35.82 6.61
C VAL A 7 4.10 35.14 5.34
N ARG A 8 2.95 35.58 4.81
CA ARG A 8 2.42 35.06 3.54
C ARG A 8 3.32 35.44 2.34
N ALA A 9 3.77 36.68 2.28
CA ALA A 9 4.69 37.14 1.23
C ALA A 9 6.03 36.42 1.29
N LEU A 10 6.61 36.20 2.50
CA LEU A 10 7.82 35.36 2.65
C LEU A 10 7.63 33.94 2.23
N LYS A 11 6.48 33.31 2.53
CA LYS A 11 6.18 31.95 2.08
C LYS A 11 6.03 31.86 0.56
N GLU A 12 5.44 32.86 -0.07
CA GLU A 12 5.31 32.95 -1.54
C GLU A 12 6.67 33.15 -2.20
N GLU A 13 7.55 33.97 -1.59
CA GLU A 13 8.91 34.22 -2.08
C GLU A 13 9.81 32.98 -1.93
N VAL A 14 9.74 32.27 -0.80
CA VAL A 14 10.47 31.01 -0.59
C VAL A 14 9.92 29.90 -1.48
N ALA A 15 8.60 29.81 -1.68
CA ALA A 15 7.99 28.83 -2.59
C ALA A 15 8.37 29.06 -4.06
N SER A 16 8.53 30.34 -4.47
CA SER A 16 8.99 30.66 -5.84
C SER A 16 10.47 30.37 -6.08
N ALA A 17 11.30 30.37 -5.01
CA ALA A 17 12.73 30.09 -5.06
C ALA A 17 13.05 28.58 -5.02
N GLN A 18 12.13 27.76 -4.52
CA GLN A 18 12.26 26.30 -4.58
C GLN A 18 11.74 25.80 -5.94
N MET A 19 12.60 25.74 -6.94
CA MET A 19 12.37 24.84 -8.06
C MET A 19 12.33 23.42 -7.50
N ARG A 20 11.12 22.86 -7.43
CA ARG A 20 10.98 21.42 -7.19
C ARG A 20 11.56 20.73 -8.41
N TYR A 21 12.77 20.26 -8.27
CA TYR A 21 13.31 19.26 -9.18
C TYR A 21 12.49 17.99 -8.95
N TYR A 22 11.50 17.79 -9.80
CA TYR A 22 10.93 16.47 -9.97
C TYR A 22 11.94 15.67 -10.78
N GLU A 23 12.81 14.94 -10.12
CA GLU A 23 13.38 13.78 -10.77
C GLU A 23 12.22 12.83 -11.02
N PRO A 24 11.85 12.56 -12.27
CA PRO A 24 10.86 11.50 -12.52
C PRO A 24 11.47 10.22 -11.95
N ILE A 25 10.79 9.61 -11.00
CA ILE A 25 11.12 8.24 -10.60
C ILE A 25 10.84 7.40 -11.84
N LEU A 26 11.89 7.12 -12.58
CA LEU A 26 11.83 6.29 -13.76
C LEU A 26 11.70 4.84 -13.28
N ASP A 27 10.48 4.38 -13.13
CA ASP A 27 10.17 2.96 -12.95
C ASP A 27 10.39 2.22 -14.28
N ASP A 28 11.59 2.33 -14.82
CA ASP A 28 11.88 1.99 -16.21
C ASP A 28 12.06 0.51 -16.45
N VAL A 29 12.06 -0.31 -15.38
CA VAL A 29 12.33 -1.73 -15.52
C VAL A 29 11.13 -2.56 -15.05
N PRO A 30 10.48 -3.32 -15.97
CA PRO A 30 9.43 -4.24 -15.59
C PRO A 30 9.92 -5.32 -14.63
N GLY A 31 9.09 -5.68 -13.65
CA GLY A 31 9.38 -6.77 -12.73
C GLY A 31 10.28 -6.43 -11.54
N VAL A 32 10.78 -5.19 -11.43
CA VAL A 32 11.66 -4.82 -10.31
C VAL A 32 10.88 -4.60 -9.02
N GLN A 33 9.80 -3.83 -9.05
CA GLN A 33 9.18 -3.38 -7.81
C GLN A 33 7.67 -3.59 -7.79
N CYS A 34 7.17 -4.07 -6.63
CA CYS A 34 5.75 -4.09 -6.26
C CYS A 34 5.55 -3.29 -4.98
N GLN A 35 4.63 -2.33 -4.99
CA GLN A 35 4.21 -1.61 -3.79
C GLN A 35 3.05 -2.35 -3.12
N VAL A 36 3.11 -2.48 -1.79
CA VAL A 36 2.14 -3.25 -0.99
C VAL A 36 1.64 -2.40 0.17
N ASP A 37 0.32 -2.21 0.24
CA ASP A 37 -0.28 -1.43 1.32
C ASP A 37 -1.53 -2.13 1.88
N PRO A 38 -1.52 -2.52 3.16
CA PRO A 38 -2.70 -3.03 3.85
C PRO A 38 -3.66 -1.90 4.21
N GLY A 39 -4.96 -2.17 4.08
CA GLY A 39 -6.01 -1.23 4.41
C GLY A 39 -7.20 -1.87 5.10
N GLU A 40 -8.08 -1.03 5.63
CA GLU A 40 -9.39 -1.45 6.14
C GLU A 40 -10.49 -0.47 5.71
N LEU A 41 -11.69 -1.00 5.51
CA LEU A 41 -12.91 -0.24 5.33
C LEU A 41 -13.95 -0.70 6.35
N ARG A 42 -14.50 0.24 7.11
CA ARG A 42 -15.50 0.00 8.13
C ARG A 42 -16.90 0.27 7.58
N GLY A 43 -17.92 -0.40 8.15
CA GLY A 43 -19.29 -0.18 7.77
C GLY A 43 -19.69 -0.79 6.42
N VAL A 44 -18.95 -1.80 5.94
CA VAL A 44 -19.33 -2.52 4.72
C VAL A 44 -20.49 -3.44 5.02
N LEU A 45 -21.60 -3.30 4.28
CA LEU A 45 -22.80 -4.13 4.44
C LEU A 45 -22.60 -5.46 3.70
N ILE A 46 -22.49 -6.56 4.46
CA ILE A 46 -22.32 -7.92 3.93
C ILE A 46 -23.34 -8.83 4.59
N GLY A 47 -24.29 -9.37 3.81
CA GLY A 47 -25.35 -10.21 4.34
C GLY A 47 -26.31 -9.48 5.27
N GLY A 48 -26.44 -8.16 5.11
CA GLY A 48 -27.28 -7.31 5.96
C GLY A 48 -26.64 -6.86 7.28
N GLU A 49 -25.39 -7.23 7.52
CA GLU A 49 -24.62 -6.82 8.71
C GLU A 49 -23.48 -5.89 8.33
N GLU A 50 -23.24 -4.87 9.17
CA GLU A 50 -22.05 -4.03 9.05
C GLU A 50 -20.81 -4.79 9.51
N ARG A 51 -19.81 -4.84 8.65
CA ARG A 51 -18.52 -5.51 8.92
C ARG A 51 -17.34 -4.61 8.59
N ILE A 52 -16.21 -4.97 9.17
CA ILE A 52 -14.91 -4.41 8.77
C ILE A 52 -14.33 -5.33 7.71
N LEU A 53 -14.05 -4.77 6.55
CA LEU A 53 -13.35 -5.47 5.47
C LEU A 53 -11.89 -5.04 5.51
N HIS A 54 -10.99 -6.01 5.67
CA HIS A 54 -9.55 -5.81 5.55
C HIS A 54 -9.11 -6.19 4.15
N PHE A 55 -8.10 -5.50 3.63
CA PHE A 55 -7.57 -5.78 2.30
C PHE A 55 -6.09 -5.43 2.22
N VAL A 56 -5.43 -5.94 1.20
CA VAL A 56 -4.07 -5.56 0.84
C VAL A 56 -4.05 -5.21 -0.64
N VAL A 57 -3.56 -4.04 -0.98
CA VAL A 57 -3.39 -3.59 -2.36
C VAL A 57 -1.95 -3.85 -2.78
N PHE A 58 -1.78 -4.50 -3.92
CA PHE A 58 -0.50 -4.77 -4.56
C PHE A 58 -0.48 -4.04 -5.91
N VAL A 59 0.53 -3.23 -6.17
CA VAL A 59 0.68 -2.49 -7.43
C VAL A 59 2.07 -2.70 -7.99
N LEU A 60 2.17 -3.28 -9.18
CA LEU A 60 3.44 -3.34 -9.91
C LEU A 60 3.84 -1.94 -10.36
N SER A 61 5.03 -1.50 -9.99
CA SER A 61 5.46 -0.12 -10.17
C SER A 61 5.54 0.29 -11.64
N PHE A 62 5.97 -0.59 -12.54
CA PHE A 62 6.08 -0.32 -13.97
C PHE A 62 4.72 -0.35 -14.68
N SER A 63 4.03 -1.50 -14.67
CA SER A 63 2.80 -1.72 -15.44
C SER A 63 1.56 -1.08 -14.83
N ARG A 64 1.60 -0.71 -13.55
CA ARG A 64 0.44 -0.29 -12.74
C ARG A 64 -0.62 -1.39 -12.57
N LEU A 65 -0.29 -2.62 -12.95
CA LEU A 65 -1.17 -3.75 -12.71
C LEU A 65 -1.39 -3.89 -11.20
N MET A 66 -2.65 -3.93 -10.81
CA MET A 66 -3.08 -3.93 -9.43
C MET A 66 -3.81 -5.24 -9.10
N TYR A 67 -3.53 -5.76 -7.92
CA TYR A 67 -4.28 -6.85 -7.29
C TYR A 67 -4.77 -6.43 -5.91
N VAL A 68 -5.98 -6.80 -5.54
CA VAL A 68 -6.57 -6.51 -4.23
C VAL A 68 -6.93 -7.82 -3.54
N GLY A 69 -6.14 -8.16 -2.54
CA GLY A 69 -6.42 -9.32 -1.67
C GLY A 69 -7.38 -8.93 -0.54
N LEU A 70 -8.43 -9.73 -0.32
CA LEU A 70 -9.47 -9.46 0.68
C LEU A 70 -9.37 -10.39 1.89
N ALA A 71 -9.58 -9.83 3.08
CA ALA A 71 -9.71 -10.59 4.31
C ALA A 71 -10.93 -10.13 5.13
N PHE A 72 -11.75 -11.09 5.57
CA PHE A 72 -12.97 -10.84 6.37
C PHE A 72 -12.70 -10.97 7.88
N ARG A 73 -11.45 -10.93 8.26
CA ARG A 73 -10.92 -10.92 9.63
C ARG A 73 -9.67 -10.02 9.67
N PRO A 74 -9.26 -9.54 10.85
CA PRO A 74 -8.04 -8.78 10.98
C PRO A 74 -6.85 -9.50 10.36
N LEU A 75 -5.99 -8.74 9.67
CA LEU A 75 -4.80 -9.29 9.02
C LEU A 75 -3.81 -9.79 10.06
N ASP A 76 -3.52 -11.08 10.00
CA ASP A 76 -2.38 -11.70 10.68
C ASP A 76 -1.27 -12.04 9.66
N THR A 77 -0.11 -12.42 10.15
CA THR A 77 1.03 -12.77 9.28
C THR A 77 0.71 -13.90 8.31
N GLN A 78 -0.08 -14.88 8.74
CA GLN A 78 -0.46 -16.01 7.86
C GLN A 78 -1.37 -15.57 6.72
N THR A 79 -2.40 -14.79 7.02
CA THR A 79 -3.31 -14.23 6.00
C THR A 79 -2.55 -13.29 5.06
N PHE A 80 -1.63 -12.49 5.59
CA PHE A 80 -0.80 -11.58 4.79
C PHE A 80 0.07 -12.34 3.79
N ILE A 81 0.70 -13.45 4.20
CA ILE A 81 1.45 -14.36 3.33
C ILE A 81 0.55 -14.96 2.25
N GLN A 82 -0.65 -15.45 2.62
CA GLN A 82 -1.60 -16.01 1.64
C GLN A 82 -2.00 -15.00 0.56
N LEU A 83 -2.27 -13.75 0.96
CA LEU A 83 -2.60 -12.69 0.01
C LEU A 83 -1.43 -12.32 -0.92
N HIS A 84 -0.17 -12.44 -0.44
CA HIS A 84 1.01 -12.33 -1.31
C HIS A 84 1.06 -13.45 -2.36
N ASP A 85 0.84 -14.70 -1.94
CA ASP A 85 0.80 -15.82 -2.87
C ASP A 85 -0.28 -15.65 -3.96
N GLU A 86 -1.44 -15.16 -3.57
CA GLU A 86 -2.54 -14.86 -4.51
C GLU A 86 -2.14 -13.76 -5.50
N ALA A 87 -1.55 -12.65 -5.00
CA ALA A 87 -1.09 -11.54 -5.83
C ALA A 87 0.00 -11.98 -6.82
N LEU A 88 1.00 -12.73 -6.35
CA LEU A 88 2.11 -13.21 -7.17
C LEU A 88 1.64 -14.19 -8.26
N ARG A 89 0.65 -15.03 -7.97
CA ARG A 89 0.00 -15.88 -8.98
C ARG A 89 -0.77 -15.06 -10.00
N TYR A 90 -1.50 -14.05 -9.55
CA TYR A 90 -2.23 -13.13 -10.44
C TYR A 90 -1.29 -12.38 -11.39
N PHE A 91 -0.15 -11.92 -10.89
CA PHE A 91 0.86 -11.25 -11.71
C PHE A 91 1.61 -12.20 -12.65
N GLY A 92 1.55 -13.49 -12.39
CA GLY A 92 2.26 -14.50 -13.19
C GLY A 92 3.77 -14.51 -12.98
N GLY A 93 4.26 -13.90 -11.88
CA GLY A 93 5.69 -13.81 -11.59
C GLY A 93 5.99 -13.11 -10.27
N LEU A 94 7.29 -13.02 -9.95
CA LEU A 94 7.82 -12.37 -8.76
C LEU A 94 8.47 -11.04 -9.12
N PRO A 95 8.18 -9.95 -8.39
CA PRO A 95 9.00 -8.76 -8.45
C PRO A 95 10.35 -9.03 -7.76
N GLU A 96 11.38 -8.27 -8.08
CA GLU A 96 12.65 -8.36 -7.35
C GLU A 96 12.51 -7.90 -5.91
N GLU A 97 11.65 -6.89 -5.67
CA GLU A 97 11.37 -6.37 -4.33
C GLU A 97 9.91 -5.98 -4.13
N CYS A 98 9.44 -6.13 -2.90
CA CYS A 98 8.18 -5.60 -2.43
C CYS A 98 8.43 -4.47 -1.44
N VAL A 99 7.79 -3.31 -1.69
CA VAL A 99 7.91 -2.09 -0.89
C VAL A 99 6.73 -1.99 0.06
N TYR A 100 7.02 -1.82 1.34
CA TYR A 100 6.03 -1.73 2.40
C TYR A 100 6.15 -0.41 3.14
N ASP A 101 5.02 0.15 3.54
CA ASP A 101 5.02 1.11 4.63
C ASP A 101 5.36 0.40 5.96
N GLN A 102 5.62 1.18 7.03
CA GLN A 102 5.91 0.67 8.38
C GLN A 102 4.71 -0.10 8.96
N THR A 103 4.35 -1.23 8.34
CA THR A 103 3.32 -2.13 8.87
C THR A 103 3.92 -3.12 9.85
N LYS A 104 3.28 -3.33 11.00
CA LYS A 104 3.69 -4.34 12.00
C LYS A 104 3.69 -5.76 11.46
N LEU A 105 3.06 -6.01 10.33
CA LEU A 105 3.09 -7.31 9.64
C LEU A 105 4.47 -7.60 9.04
N VAL A 106 5.23 -6.55 8.72
CA VAL A 106 6.57 -6.63 8.12
C VAL A 106 7.65 -6.17 9.10
N VAL A 107 7.48 -4.98 9.71
CA VAL A 107 8.44 -4.37 10.62
C VAL A 107 7.89 -4.41 12.05
N ILE A 108 8.56 -5.12 12.94
CA ILE A 108 8.18 -5.22 14.36
C ILE A 108 8.68 -4.00 15.13
N ASN A 109 9.90 -3.55 14.85
CA ASN A 109 10.55 -2.46 15.55
C ASN A 109 11.59 -1.78 14.66
N GLU A 110 11.77 -0.48 14.85
CA GLU A 110 12.83 0.32 14.25
C GLU A 110 13.57 1.08 15.35
N GLN A 111 14.87 0.84 15.51
CA GLN A 111 15.75 1.59 16.40
C GLN A 111 17.00 2.02 15.66
N TYR A 112 17.30 3.33 15.67
CA TYR A 112 18.52 3.89 15.06
C TYR A 112 18.76 3.46 13.60
N ARG A 113 17.70 3.34 12.78
CA ARG A 113 17.71 2.83 11.39
C ARG A 113 17.96 1.32 11.27
N GLU A 114 18.01 0.57 12.37
CA GLU A 114 17.98 -0.88 12.34
C GLU A 114 16.53 -1.36 12.40
N LEU A 115 16.12 -2.11 11.37
CA LEU A 115 14.77 -2.67 11.24
C LEU A 115 14.74 -4.09 11.81
N THR A 116 13.83 -4.34 12.74
CA THR A 116 13.50 -5.71 13.15
C THR A 116 12.30 -6.18 12.36
N LEU A 117 12.53 -7.08 11.42
CA LEU A 117 11.47 -7.65 10.59
C LEU A 117 10.71 -8.76 11.33
N ASN A 118 9.44 -8.96 10.92
CA ASN A 118 8.68 -10.13 11.31
C ASN A 118 9.36 -11.38 10.75
N GLN A 119 9.92 -12.22 11.61
CA GLN A 119 10.74 -13.35 11.21
C GLN A 119 10.01 -14.29 10.23
N ARG A 120 8.75 -14.64 10.53
CA ARG A 120 7.98 -15.54 9.69
C ARG A 120 7.73 -14.97 8.29
N PHE A 121 7.47 -13.67 8.20
CA PHE A 121 7.30 -13.00 6.92
C PHE A 121 8.64 -12.89 6.15
N HIS A 122 9.73 -12.63 6.86
CA HIS A 122 11.06 -12.59 6.26
C HIS A 122 11.49 -13.96 5.71
N GLU A 123 11.23 -15.05 6.44
CA GLU A 123 11.48 -16.42 5.98
C GLU A 123 10.67 -16.74 4.71
N TYR A 124 9.40 -16.30 4.67
CA TYR A 124 8.55 -16.43 3.50
C TYR A 124 9.13 -15.67 2.29
N ALA A 125 9.45 -14.40 2.45
CA ALA A 125 9.99 -13.56 1.37
C ALA A 125 11.29 -14.13 0.81
N THR A 126 12.17 -14.61 1.69
CA THR A 126 13.43 -15.27 1.31
C THR A 126 13.17 -16.55 0.51
N THR A 127 12.23 -17.37 0.96
CA THR A 127 11.85 -18.63 0.28
C THR A 127 11.16 -18.37 -1.05
N ALA A 128 10.29 -17.37 -1.12
CA ALA A 128 9.61 -16.95 -2.34
C ALA A 128 10.58 -16.33 -3.36
N GLY A 129 11.63 -15.63 -2.90
CA GLY A 129 12.69 -15.09 -3.74
C GLY A 129 12.58 -13.60 -4.05
N PHE A 130 11.87 -12.81 -3.22
CA PHE A 130 11.83 -11.35 -3.34
C PHE A 130 12.44 -10.65 -2.12
N ARG A 131 12.91 -9.42 -2.31
CA ARG A 131 13.46 -8.61 -1.22
C ARG A 131 12.35 -7.79 -0.55
N ILE A 132 12.46 -7.62 0.78
CA ILE A 132 11.63 -6.72 1.55
C ILE A 132 12.30 -5.34 1.57
N HIS A 133 11.60 -4.32 1.10
CA HIS A 133 11.97 -2.92 1.22
C HIS A 133 10.96 -2.21 2.12
N ALA A 134 11.36 -1.90 3.35
CA ALA A 134 10.53 -1.09 4.25
C ALA A 134 10.87 0.39 4.04
N CYS A 135 9.88 1.21 3.70
CA CYS A 135 10.07 2.65 3.54
C CYS A 135 10.51 3.28 4.86
N GLU A 136 11.49 4.19 4.78
CA GLU A 136 11.79 5.08 5.92
C GLU A 136 10.56 5.95 6.22
N GLY A 137 10.30 6.21 7.51
CA GLY A 137 9.25 7.16 7.91
C GLY A 137 9.56 8.53 7.30
N TYR A 138 8.62 9.10 6.53
CA TYR A 138 8.72 10.39 5.82
C TYR A 138 9.23 10.36 4.37
N ASP A 139 9.17 9.24 3.65
CA ASP A 139 9.37 9.23 2.20
C ASP A 139 8.02 9.18 1.45
N PRO A 140 7.38 10.34 1.13
CA PRO A 140 6.09 10.37 0.44
C PRO A 140 6.19 10.05 -1.05
N GLU A 141 7.37 10.12 -1.65
CA GLU A 141 7.52 9.96 -3.11
C GLU A 141 7.45 8.49 -3.55
N SER A 142 7.90 7.57 -2.69
CA SER A 142 7.87 6.13 -2.97
C SER A 142 6.47 5.50 -2.90
N LYS A 143 5.48 6.19 -2.29
CA LYS A 143 4.15 5.63 -1.96
C LYS A 143 3.00 6.04 -2.87
N GLY A 144 3.15 7.06 -3.67
CA GLY A 144 2.03 7.68 -4.41
C GLY A 144 1.21 6.72 -5.28
N LYS A 145 1.77 5.60 -5.68
CA LYS A 145 1.14 4.64 -6.57
C LYS A 145 0.15 3.73 -5.84
N VAL A 146 0.58 3.14 -4.72
CA VAL A 146 -0.26 2.25 -3.93
C VAL A 146 -1.31 3.03 -3.13
N GLU A 147 -1.00 4.26 -2.68
CA GLU A 147 -1.97 5.14 -2.03
C GLU A 147 -3.17 5.45 -2.93
N ALA A 148 -2.92 5.71 -4.22
CA ALA A 148 -3.98 5.87 -5.21
C ALA A 148 -4.83 4.59 -5.34
N GLY A 149 -4.22 3.41 -5.32
CA GLY A 149 -4.90 2.12 -5.32
C GLY A 149 -5.78 1.91 -4.08
N VAL A 150 -5.24 2.17 -2.88
CA VAL A 150 -6.00 2.09 -1.62
C VAL A 150 -7.17 3.08 -1.62
N LYS A 151 -6.96 4.30 -2.10
CA LYS A 151 -8.03 5.29 -2.23
C LYS A 151 -9.12 4.82 -3.18
N TYR A 152 -8.75 4.28 -4.34
CA TYR A 152 -9.68 3.71 -5.30
C TYR A 152 -10.53 2.59 -4.69
N VAL A 153 -9.89 1.63 -4.00
CA VAL A 153 -10.59 0.53 -3.34
C VAL A 153 -11.60 1.05 -2.30
N LYS A 154 -11.20 2.03 -1.49
CA LYS A 154 -12.06 2.59 -0.44
C LYS A 154 -13.20 3.46 -0.96
N GLN A 155 -12.96 4.31 -1.95
CA GLN A 155 -13.88 5.37 -2.35
C GLN A 155 -14.70 5.02 -3.60
N ASP A 156 -14.11 4.31 -4.55
CA ASP A 156 -14.75 4.07 -5.84
C ASP A 156 -15.21 2.61 -5.99
N CYS A 157 -14.49 1.64 -5.37
CA CYS A 157 -14.83 0.23 -5.53
C CYS A 157 -15.80 -0.28 -4.46
N LEU A 158 -15.60 0.07 -3.18
CA LEU A 158 -16.34 -0.54 -2.07
C LEU A 158 -17.30 0.41 -1.35
N TYR A 159 -17.12 1.73 -1.47
CA TYR A 159 -17.90 2.71 -0.71
C TYR A 159 -19.38 2.73 -1.15
N GLY A 160 -20.28 2.56 -0.19
CA GLY A 160 -21.72 2.60 -0.45
C GLY A 160 -22.30 1.33 -1.06
N GLU A 161 -21.49 0.33 -1.37
CA GLU A 161 -21.94 -0.94 -1.92
C GLU A 161 -22.53 -1.85 -0.85
N VAL A 162 -23.50 -2.69 -1.27
CA VAL A 162 -24.17 -3.68 -0.43
C VAL A 162 -23.95 -5.07 -1.02
N PHE A 163 -23.36 -5.94 -0.24
CA PHE A 163 -23.00 -7.27 -0.68
C PHE A 163 -23.89 -8.34 -0.04
N ARG A 164 -24.29 -9.33 -0.83
CA ARG A 164 -25.10 -10.47 -0.34
C ARG A 164 -24.31 -11.35 0.64
N ASP A 165 -23.06 -11.61 0.31
CA ASP A 165 -22.14 -12.47 1.05
C ASP A 165 -20.68 -12.12 0.73
N GLN A 166 -19.72 -12.83 1.33
CA GLN A 166 -18.30 -12.62 1.10
C GLN A 166 -17.84 -12.95 -0.33
N GLU A 167 -18.50 -13.91 -0.96
CA GLU A 167 -18.17 -14.29 -2.34
C GLU A 167 -18.57 -13.18 -3.32
N HIS A 168 -19.71 -12.53 -3.08
CA HIS A 168 -20.11 -11.36 -3.86
C HIS A 168 -19.10 -10.20 -3.73
N VAL A 169 -18.52 -9.99 -2.53
CA VAL A 169 -17.42 -9.00 -2.38
C VAL A 169 -16.21 -9.36 -3.24
N ARG A 170 -15.79 -10.64 -3.23
CA ARG A 170 -14.65 -11.10 -4.03
C ARG A 170 -14.87 -10.88 -5.52
N GLN A 171 -16.03 -11.28 -6.03
CA GLN A 171 -16.38 -11.12 -7.45
C GLN A 171 -16.48 -9.66 -7.87
N HIS A 172 -16.84 -8.75 -6.95
CA HIS A 172 -16.94 -7.33 -7.24
C HIS A 172 -15.56 -6.64 -7.34
N VAL A 173 -14.57 -7.13 -6.59
CA VAL A 173 -13.24 -6.54 -6.51
C VAL A 173 -12.27 -7.10 -7.57
N GLN A 174 -12.52 -8.31 -8.07
CA GLN A 174 -11.73 -8.95 -9.13
C GLN A 174 -12.10 -8.46 -10.53
#